data_fd2ed6743a1d8334236894a673fd4dd3
#
_entry.id   fd2ed6743a1d8334236894a673fd4dd3
#
_cell.length_a   1.000
_cell.length_b   1.000
_cell.length_c   1.000
_cell.angle_alpha   90.00
_cell.angle_beta   90.00
_cell.angle_gamma   90.00
#
_symmetry.space_group_name_H-M   'P 1'
#
loop_
_entity.id
_entity.type
_entity.pdbx_description
1 polymer ?
#
loop_
_entity_poly.entity_id
_entity_poly.type
_entity_poly.pdbx_seq_one_letter_code
_entity_poly.pdbx_strand_id
1 'polypeptide(L)'
;MINRKVILLGACLVCAFSSCNKFLERESQAIFTDDQIFSDQNMIKSVLANYYGRISWGQQFGDNGSFAMLDEAGFSSGSPNNMQEFPNDFWRMYDYELIRNLNQFIVGVRQSALDENNRRSIEGEARFIRAWTYFNMIKRLGGVPLVGDKIYDYTGGMDPAELQVPRSTEAESYNYVISECTEASKMLGAEKTINSARANKWTALALKARASLYAASIAKYNYKTPDVKTTGNEVGIPAVEANKYYQIAYEAALDIISNSPYALYNGNADKGKNFYLAVSSKSSSNEVIWAKDYAYPGETHFFTNNNIASSVRGDIDANFVTPVLNLVEAFEYANDRNGELKTKTTTGDYIYYNNPEDLFAHKDARLYGTLIYSGADFAGTKITYQAGVRYKEGGVWKTMTAIPGTSDSKFGGTITSKDGPTTSNDMYVNK
;
A
#
# COMPACT_ATOMS: atom_id res chain seq x y z
N MET A 1 -28.26 -38.50 -73.17
CA MET A 1 -27.33 -37.36 -73.20
C MET A 1 -27.55 -36.54 -71.94
N ILE A 2 -26.67 -36.65 -70.97
CA ILE A 2 -26.78 -35.90 -69.74
C ILE A 2 -26.35 -34.47 -70.03
N ASN A 3 -27.21 -33.54 -69.67
CA ASN A 3 -27.08 -32.13 -70.02
C ASN A 3 -25.83 -31.51 -69.33
N ARG A 4 -24.87 -31.00 -70.06
CA ARG A 4 -23.58 -30.40 -69.58
C ARG A 4 -23.79 -29.34 -68.48
N LYS A 5 -24.93 -28.68 -68.47
CA LYS A 5 -25.31 -27.70 -67.46
C LYS A 5 -25.60 -28.31 -66.07
N VAL A 6 -26.09 -29.56 -66.04
CA VAL A 6 -26.40 -30.28 -64.79
C VAL A 6 -25.11 -30.83 -64.20
N ILE A 7 -24.11 -31.23 -65.01
CA ILE A 7 -22.80 -31.64 -64.51
C ILE A 7 -22.02 -30.45 -63.95
N LEU A 8 -22.11 -29.26 -64.55
CA LEU A 8 -21.47 -28.04 -64.01
C LEU A 8 -22.12 -27.60 -62.72
N LEU A 9 -23.45 -27.67 -62.59
CA LEU A 9 -24.14 -27.31 -61.32
C LEU A 9 -23.79 -28.29 -60.20
N GLY A 10 -23.66 -29.60 -60.52
CA GLY A 10 -23.25 -30.60 -59.54
C GLY A 10 -21.80 -30.38 -59.03
N ALA A 11 -20.88 -30.02 -59.95
CA ALA A 11 -19.49 -29.75 -59.62
C ALA A 11 -19.35 -28.47 -58.76
N CYS A 12 -20.14 -27.41 -59.01
CA CYS A 12 -20.16 -26.21 -58.17
C CYS A 12 -20.73 -26.48 -56.77
N LEU A 13 -21.73 -27.37 -56.64
CA LEU A 13 -22.29 -27.74 -55.33
C LEU A 13 -21.28 -28.53 -54.50
N VAL A 14 -20.51 -29.42 -55.08
CA VAL A 14 -19.47 -30.20 -54.36
C VAL A 14 -18.31 -29.34 -53.91
N CYS A 15 -17.93 -28.29 -54.66
CA CYS A 15 -16.93 -27.33 -54.26
C CYS A 15 -17.41 -26.38 -53.12
N ALA A 16 -18.73 -26.16 -53.00
CA ALA A 16 -19.28 -25.33 -51.93
C ALA A 16 -19.28 -26.03 -50.55
N PHE A 17 -19.19 -27.36 -50.52
CA PHE A 17 -19.11 -28.11 -49.25
C PHE A 17 -17.66 -28.42 -48.80
N SER A 18 -16.64 -28.10 -49.59
CA SER A 18 -15.24 -28.12 -49.13
C SER A 18 -14.87 -26.80 -48.45
N SER A 19 -15.71 -26.35 -47.53
CA SER A 19 -15.37 -25.24 -46.63
C SER A 19 -14.22 -25.67 -45.74
N CYS A 20 -13.08 -25.03 -45.88
CA CYS A 20 -11.92 -25.26 -45.02
C CYS A 20 -12.27 -24.87 -43.58
N ASN A 21 -12.67 -25.82 -42.75
CA ASN A 21 -12.87 -25.60 -41.30
C ASN A 21 -11.62 -25.00 -40.66
N LYS A 22 -10.43 -25.31 -41.15
CA LYS A 22 -9.16 -24.73 -40.68
C LYS A 22 -9.01 -23.22 -40.89
N PHE A 23 -9.81 -22.57 -41.76
CA PHE A 23 -9.74 -21.11 -41.92
C PHE A 23 -10.53 -20.36 -40.84
N LEU A 24 -11.56 -21.00 -40.29
CA LEU A 24 -12.39 -20.45 -39.22
C LEU A 24 -11.82 -20.80 -37.81
N GLU A 25 -11.00 -21.84 -37.72
CA GLU A 25 -10.31 -22.25 -36.50
C GLU A 25 -8.88 -21.67 -36.45
N ARG A 26 -8.71 -20.39 -36.77
CA ARG A 26 -7.45 -19.73 -36.46
C ARG A 26 -7.37 -19.59 -34.94
N GLU A 27 -6.49 -20.41 -34.35
CA GLU A 27 -6.05 -20.16 -32.97
C GLU A 27 -5.60 -18.68 -32.89
N SER A 28 -6.20 -17.95 -31.98
CA SER A 28 -5.80 -16.56 -31.75
C SER A 28 -4.34 -16.58 -31.31
N GLN A 29 -3.45 -16.00 -32.08
CA GLN A 29 -2.03 -15.86 -31.73
C GLN A 29 -1.81 -14.97 -30.48
N ALA A 30 -2.87 -14.36 -29.99
CA ALA A 30 -2.87 -13.52 -28.79
C ALA A 30 -3.33 -14.25 -27.50
N ILE A 31 -3.81 -15.49 -27.62
CA ILE A 31 -4.28 -16.30 -26.49
C ILE A 31 -3.40 -17.53 -26.40
N PHE A 32 -2.61 -17.60 -25.33
CA PHE A 32 -1.81 -18.79 -25.02
C PHE A 32 -2.68 -19.81 -24.30
N THR A 33 -2.52 -21.08 -24.67
CA THR A 33 -3.15 -22.20 -23.94
C THR A 33 -2.35 -22.49 -22.65
N ASP A 34 -2.98 -23.14 -21.68
CA ASP A 34 -2.31 -23.57 -20.44
C ASP A 34 -1.08 -24.43 -20.74
N ASP A 35 -1.18 -25.36 -21.70
CA ASP A 35 -0.05 -26.20 -22.12
C ASP A 35 1.13 -25.37 -22.66
N GLN A 36 0.86 -24.33 -23.43
CA GLN A 36 1.90 -23.42 -23.92
C GLN A 36 2.54 -22.63 -22.77
N ILE A 37 1.74 -22.12 -21.85
CA ILE A 37 2.22 -21.37 -20.69
C ILE A 37 3.11 -22.26 -19.80
N PHE A 38 2.63 -23.44 -19.43
CA PHE A 38 3.32 -24.28 -18.46
C PHE A 38 4.45 -25.14 -19.06
N SER A 39 4.62 -25.13 -20.40
CA SER A 39 5.79 -25.69 -21.08
C SER A 39 6.99 -24.73 -21.16
N ASP A 40 6.80 -23.42 -20.97
CA ASP A 40 7.84 -22.40 -21.08
C ASP A 40 8.06 -21.65 -19.77
N GLN A 41 9.30 -21.74 -19.25
CA GLN A 41 9.67 -21.06 -17.98
C GLN A 41 9.48 -19.54 -18.03
N ASN A 42 9.70 -18.89 -19.16
CA ASN A 42 9.56 -17.44 -19.27
C ASN A 42 8.09 -17.05 -19.31
N MET A 43 7.23 -17.86 -19.92
CA MET A 43 5.78 -17.64 -19.86
C MET A 43 5.25 -17.80 -18.45
N ILE A 44 5.65 -18.84 -17.73
CA ILE A 44 5.30 -19.02 -16.30
C ILE A 44 5.71 -17.78 -15.48
N LYS A 45 6.96 -17.30 -15.64
CA LYS A 45 7.46 -16.10 -14.95
C LYS A 45 6.69 -14.84 -15.33
N SER A 46 6.26 -14.72 -16.60
CA SER A 46 5.47 -13.57 -17.08
C SER A 46 4.07 -13.56 -16.47
N VAL A 47 3.41 -14.71 -16.36
CA VAL A 47 2.12 -14.85 -15.68
C VAL A 47 2.26 -14.50 -14.20
N LEU A 48 3.29 -14.99 -13.54
CA LEU A 48 3.57 -14.65 -12.13
C LEU A 48 3.83 -13.15 -11.95
N ALA A 49 4.57 -12.51 -12.86
CA ALA A 49 4.81 -11.07 -12.84
C ALA A 49 3.50 -10.27 -12.97
N ASN A 50 2.57 -10.74 -13.82
CA ASN A 50 1.23 -10.15 -13.93
C ASN A 50 0.48 -10.22 -12.57
N TYR A 51 0.55 -11.34 -11.85
CA TYR A 51 -0.07 -11.45 -10.54
C TYR A 51 0.55 -10.51 -9.52
N TYR A 52 1.87 -10.29 -9.54
CA TYR A 52 2.50 -9.23 -8.73
C TYR A 52 1.98 -7.84 -9.08
N GLY A 53 1.73 -7.54 -10.36
CA GLY A 53 1.12 -6.30 -10.80
C GLY A 53 -0.31 -6.07 -10.27
N ARG A 54 -1.06 -7.15 -10.01
CA ARG A 54 -2.42 -7.11 -9.48
C ARG A 54 -2.50 -6.99 -7.95
N ILE A 55 -1.39 -7.09 -7.23
CA ILE A 55 -1.38 -7.00 -5.77
C ILE A 55 -1.90 -5.64 -5.32
N SER A 56 -2.92 -5.66 -4.46
CA SER A 56 -3.34 -4.45 -3.76
C SER A 56 -2.42 -4.18 -2.57
N TRP A 57 -1.83 -3.00 -2.56
CA TRP A 57 -0.96 -2.54 -1.47
C TRP A 57 -1.72 -1.81 -0.36
N GLY A 58 -3.00 -1.54 -0.56
CA GLY A 58 -3.86 -0.86 0.39
C GLY A 58 -3.92 0.66 0.13
N GLN A 59 -2.80 1.36 0.26
CA GLN A 59 -2.66 2.75 -0.14
C GLN A 59 -1.95 2.83 -1.49
N GLN A 60 -2.42 3.71 -2.36
CA GLN A 60 -1.82 3.93 -3.67
C GLN A 60 -1.23 5.33 -3.74
N PHE A 61 -0.01 5.46 -4.23
CA PHE A 61 0.66 6.75 -4.39
C PHE A 61 -0.01 7.70 -5.40
N GLY A 62 -0.90 7.19 -6.23
CA GLY A 62 -1.72 8.01 -7.12
C GLY A 62 -3.04 8.48 -6.51
N ASP A 63 -3.45 7.90 -5.40
CA ASP A 63 -4.68 8.23 -4.68
C ASP A 63 -4.37 9.05 -3.43
N ASN A 64 -4.39 10.35 -3.56
CA ASN A 64 -4.14 11.28 -2.47
C ASN A 64 -5.19 11.14 -1.35
N GLY A 65 -6.43 10.78 -1.68
CA GLY A 65 -7.51 10.59 -0.74
C GLY A 65 -7.20 9.49 0.28
N SER A 66 -6.57 8.40 -0.14
CA SER A 66 -6.26 7.27 0.75
C SER A 66 -5.27 7.62 1.87
N PHE A 67 -4.43 8.64 1.69
CA PHE A 67 -3.51 9.14 2.73
C PHE A 67 -4.19 10.14 3.66
N ALA A 68 -5.20 10.85 3.19
CA ALA A 68 -5.88 11.91 3.92
C ALA A 68 -7.11 11.43 4.70
N MET A 69 -7.39 10.14 4.70
CA MET A 69 -8.54 9.54 5.41
C MET A 69 -8.18 8.98 6.79
N LEU A 70 -6.95 9.13 7.20
CA LEU A 70 -6.46 8.71 8.50
C LEU A 70 -6.12 9.94 9.35
N ASP A 71 -5.81 9.73 10.61
CA ASP A 71 -5.48 10.79 11.56
C ASP A 71 -4.06 11.37 11.40
N GLU A 72 -3.35 10.94 10.34
CA GLU A 72 -2.01 11.45 10.02
C GLU A 72 -2.04 12.64 9.06
N ALA A 73 -3.05 12.74 8.20
CA ALA A 73 -3.06 13.76 7.14
C ALA A 73 -4.48 14.26 6.80
N GLY A 74 -4.55 15.50 6.41
CA GLY A 74 -5.72 16.14 5.80
C GLY A 74 -5.56 16.31 4.30
N PHE A 75 -6.68 16.40 3.59
CA PHE A 75 -6.71 16.68 2.16
C PHE A 75 -7.01 18.15 1.92
N SER A 76 -6.16 18.85 1.20
CA SER A 76 -6.21 20.31 1.10
C SER A 76 -7.21 20.85 0.05
N SER A 77 -7.65 20.05 -0.90
CA SER A 77 -8.45 20.53 -2.04
C SER A 77 -9.96 20.28 -1.91
N GLY A 78 -10.53 20.55 -0.74
CA GLY A 78 -11.98 20.72 -0.56
C GLY A 78 -12.84 19.45 -0.62
N SER A 79 -12.30 18.28 -0.79
CA SER A 79 -13.03 17.05 -0.53
C SER A 79 -13.09 16.84 0.98
N PRO A 80 -14.23 16.55 1.57
CA PRO A 80 -14.31 16.38 3.01
C PRO A 80 -13.43 15.23 3.42
N ASN A 81 -12.38 15.53 4.16
CA ASN A 81 -11.66 14.55 4.95
C ASN A 81 -12.56 14.14 6.10
N ASN A 82 -13.60 13.44 5.76
CA ASN A 82 -14.51 12.99 6.75
C ASN A 82 -14.05 11.65 7.28
N MET A 83 -13.16 11.70 8.25
CA MET A 83 -12.72 10.51 8.99
C MET A 83 -13.82 9.89 9.85
N GLN A 84 -15.00 10.52 9.91
CA GLN A 84 -16.10 10.07 10.76
C GLN A 84 -17.17 9.29 9.99
N GLU A 85 -17.22 9.44 8.67
CA GLU A 85 -18.22 8.78 7.83
C GLU A 85 -17.55 8.07 6.64
N PHE A 86 -17.47 6.76 6.74
CA PHE A 86 -17.02 5.93 5.63
C PHE A 86 -18.25 5.37 4.90
N PRO A 87 -18.31 5.45 3.54
CA PRO A 87 -19.31 4.72 2.79
C PRO A 87 -19.30 3.23 3.11
N ASN A 88 -20.44 2.57 3.04
CA ASN A 88 -20.57 1.15 3.37
C ASN A 88 -19.66 0.22 2.54
N ASP A 89 -19.24 0.69 1.37
CA ASP A 89 -18.35 -0.03 0.47
C ASP A 89 -16.93 0.55 0.45
N PHE A 90 -16.62 1.47 1.36
CA PHE A 90 -15.32 2.11 1.45
C PHE A 90 -14.23 1.08 1.74
N TRP A 91 -13.19 1.06 0.88
CA TRP A 91 -12.15 0.05 0.92
C TRP A 91 -12.63 -1.41 0.77
N ARG A 92 -13.84 -1.62 0.30
CA ARG A 92 -14.31 -2.94 -0.07
C ARG A 92 -13.35 -3.58 -1.05
N MET A 93 -12.93 -4.78 -0.73
CA MET A 93 -11.99 -5.52 -1.53
C MET A 93 -12.37 -7.00 -1.58
N TYR A 94 -12.72 -7.46 -2.77
CA TYR A 94 -12.93 -8.87 -3.07
C TYR A 94 -12.17 -9.18 -4.37
N ASP A 95 -11.17 -10.03 -4.32
CA ASP A 95 -10.44 -10.47 -5.52
C ASP A 95 -10.36 -11.99 -5.60
N TYR A 96 -11.54 -12.61 -5.65
CA TYR A 96 -11.64 -14.06 -5.86
C TYR A 96 -11.24 -14.50 -7.27
N GLU A 97 -11.25 -13.60 -8.23
CA GLU A 97 -10.70 -13.86 -9.56
C GLU A 97 -9.20 -14.11 -9.48
N LEU A 98 -8.44 -13.26 -8.78
CA LEU A 98 -7.02 -13.48 -8.56
C LEU A 98 -6.76 -14.78 -7.78
N ILE A 99 -7.56 -15.07 -6.75
CA ILE A 99 -7.43 -16.31 -5.98
C ILE A 99 -7.66 -17.54 -6.89
N ARG A 100 -8.69 -17.52 -7.73
CA ARG A 100 -8.95 -18.59 -8.70
C ARG A 100 -7.79 -18.75 -9.69
N ASN A 101 -7.31 -17.65 -10.23
CA ASN A 101 -6.19 -17.67 -11.18
C ASN A 101 -4.91 -18.20 -10.52
N LEU A 102 -4.64 -17.84 -9.26
CA LEU A 102 -3.52 -18.38 -8.49
C LEU A 102 -3.68 -19.88 -8.22
N ASN A 103 -4.90 -20.37 -7.94
CA ASN A 103 -5.16 -21.79 -7.77
C ASN A 103 -4.88 -22.58 -9.05
N GLN A 104 -5.37 -22.09 -10.20
CA GLN A 104 -5.09 -22.69 -11.52
C GLN A 104 -3.58 -22.66 -11.81
N PHE A 105 -2.92 -21.55 -11.56
CA PHE A 105 -1.49 -21.40 -11.75
C PHE A 105 -0.67 -22.38 -10.90
N ILE A 106 -1.01 -22.55 -9.62
CA ILE A 106 -0.35 -23.51 -8.73
C ILE A 106 -0.48 -24.94 -9.30
N VAL A 107 -1.67 -25.32 -9.75
CA VAL A 107 -1.88 -26.64 -10.38
C VAL A 107 -1.02 -26.79 -11.61
N GLY A 108 -1.01 -25.82 -12.51
CA GLY A 108 -0.20 -25.85 -13.73
C GLY A 108 1.30 -25.88 -13.45
N VAL A 109 1.79 -25.12 -12.48
CA VAL A 109 3.21 -25.12 -12.07
C VAL A 109 3.62 -26.50 -11.56
N ARG A 110 2.79 -27.16 -10.74
CA ARG A 110 3.08 -28.51 -10.24
C ARG A 110 3.19 -29.57 -11.36
N GLN A 111 2.48 -29.36 -12.45
CA GLN A 111 2.48 -30.24 -13.63
C GLN A 111 3.52 -29.84 -14.69
N SER A 112 4.14 -28.67 -14.56
CA SER A 112 5.08 -28.12 -15.53
C SER A 112 6.37 -28.93 -15.66
N ALA A 113 7.09 -28.75 -16.76
CA ALA A 113 8.39 -29.38 -17.01
C ALA A 113 9.56 -28.72 -16.24
N LEU A 114 9.30 -27.75 -15.39
CA LEU A 114 10.33 -27.12 -14.54
C LEU A 114 10.97 -28.15 -13.61
N ASP A 115 12.23 -27.93 -13.27
CA ASP A 115 12.87 -28.67 -12.17
C ASP A 115 12.17 -28.39 -10.82
N GLU A 116 12.37 -29.29 -9.86
CA GLU A 116 11.66 -29.25 -8.59
C GLU A 116 11.91 -27.94 -7.81
N ASN A 117 13.14 -27.42 -7.82
CA ASN A 117 13.47 -26.20 -7.09
C ASN A 117 12.74 -24.98 -7.68
N ASN A 118 12.73 -24.87 -9.00
CA ASN A 118 11.99 -23.81 -9.68
C ASN A 118 10.48 -23.95 -9.47
N ARG A 119 9.90 -25.14 -9.57
CA ARG A 119 8.48 -25.37 -9.27
C ARG A 119 8.13 -24.92 -7.85
N ARG A 120 8.90 -25.37 -6.85
CA ARG A 120 8.71 -25.00 -5.45
C ARG A 120 8.80 -23.49 -5.23
N SER A 121 9.81 -22.84 -5.79
CA SER A 121 9.97 -21.38 -5.64
C SER A 121 8.80 -20.61 -6.23
N ILE A 122 8.36 -20.97 -7.44
CA ILE A 122 7.25 -20.30 -8.13
C ILE A 122 5.91 -20.58 -7.42
N GLU A 123 5.67 -21.80 -6.96
CA GLU A 123 4.50 -22.11 -6.14
C GLU A 123 4.53 -21.33 -4.82
N GLY A 124 5.69 -21.22 -4.18
CA GLY A 124 5.86 -20.44 -2.96
C GLY A 124 5.48 -18.96 -3.14
N GLU A 125 5.85 -18.37 -4.27
CA GLU A 125 5.45 -16.99 -4.58
C GLU A 125 3.94 -16.87 -4.85
N ALA A 126 3.36 -17.80 -5.59
CA ALA A 126 1.92 -17.81 -5.83
C ALA A 126 1.11 -17.95 -4.54
N ARG A 127 1.55 -18.83 -3.61
CA ARG A 127 0.97 -18.96 -2.26
C ARG A 127 1.12 -17.67 -1.46
N PHE A 128 2.26 -17.01 -1.52
CA PHE A 128 2.47 -15.72 -0.86
C PHE A 128 1.49 -14.65 -1.39
N ILE A 129 1.33 -14.54 -2.70
CA ILE A 129 0.38 -13.59 -3.31
C ILE A 129 -1.05 -13.91 -2.87
N ARG A 130 -1.42 -15.18 -2.83
CA ARG A 130 -2.73 -15.63 -2.34
C ARG A 130 -2.94 -15.26 -0.87
N ALA A 131 -1.96 -15.52 -0.02
CA ALA A 131 -1.99 -15.13 1.39
C ALA A 131 -2.13 -13.61 1.57
N TRP A 132 -1.40 -12.83 0.78
CA TRP A 132 -1.50 -11.36 0.79
C TRP A 132 -2.88 -10.88 0.37
N THR A 133 -3.46 -11.49 -0.67
CA THR A 133 -4.81 -11.17 -1.16
C THR A 133 -5.85 -11.45 -0.08
N TYR A 134 -5.82 -12.62 0.55
CA TYR A 134 -6.68 -12.94 1.67
C TYR A 134 -6.48 -11.99 2.85
N PHE A 135 -5.23 -11.70 3.25
CA PHE A 135 -4.95 -10.78 4.34
C PHE A 135 -5.55 -9.38 4.08
N ASN A 136 -5.47 -8.88 2.84
CA ASN A 136 -6.08 -7.61 2.48
C ASN A 136 -7.61 -7.61 2.57
N MET A 137 -8.26 -8.73 2.25
CA MET A 137 -9.71 -8.87 2.45
C MET A 137 -10.07 -8.96 3.93
N ILE A 138 -9.39 -9.83 4.68
CA ILE A 138 -9.70 -10.12 6.09
C ILE A 138 -9.58 -8.86 6.95
N LYS A 139 -8.51 -8.09 6.83
CA LYS A 139 -8.31 -6.88 7.65
C LYS A 139 -9.38 -5.79 7.44
N ARG A 140 -10.20 -5.92 6.38
CA ARG A 140 -11.29 -4.98 6.07
C ARG A 140 -12.67 -5.55 6.37
N LEU A 141 -12.83 -6.85 6.22
CA LEU A 141 -14.13 -7.52 6.20
C LEU A 141 -14.33 -8.50 7.38
N GLY A 142 -13.26 -8.79 8.12
CA GLY A 142 -13.26 -9.94 9.03
C GLY A 142 -13.14 -11.25 8.28
N GLY A 143 -13.80 -12.31 8.73
CA GLY A 143 -13.81 -13.60 8.06
C GLY A 143 -14.37 -13.52 6.65
N VAL A 144 -13.80 -14.30 5.74
CA VAL A 144 -14.15 -14.35 4.32
C VAL A 144 -14.34 -15.80 3.85
N PRO A 145 -15.02 -16.06 2.74
CA PRO A 145 -15.06 -17.40 2.15
C PRO A 145 -13.66 -17.93 1.85
N LEU A 146 -13.29 -19.05 2.45
CA LEU A 146 -12.01 -19.72 2.19
C LEU A 146 -12.21 -20.82 1.15
N VAL A 147 -11.65 -20.63 -0.03
CA VAL A 147 -11.79 -21.62 -1.13
C VAL A 147 -10.64 -22.63 -1.17
N GLY A 148 -9.57 -22.43 -0.39
CA GLY A 148 -8.39 -23.29 -0.38
C GLY A 148 -7.75 -23.40 -1.76
N ASP A 149 -7.41 -24.62 -2.17
CA ASP A 149 -6.87 -24.94 -3.51
C ASP A 149 -7.99 -25.25 -4.54
N LYS A 150 -9.28 -25.08 -4.17
CA LYS A 150 -10.39 -25.43 -5.05
C LYS A 150 -10.48 -24.46 -6.22
N ILE A 151 -10.68 -25.01 -7.40
CA ILE A 151 -10.97 -24.28 -8.62
C ILE A 151 -12.45 -24.47 -8.92
N TYR A 152 -13.18 -23.39 -9.03
CA TYR A 152 -14.59 -23.41 -9.39
C TYR A 152 -14.70 -23.08 -10.88
N ASP A 153 -15.02 -24.11 -11.68
CA ASP A 153 -15.29 -23.95 -13.11
C ASP A 153 -16.80 -24.00 -13.32
N TYR A 154 -17.37 -22.91 -13.79
CA TYR A 154 -18.76 -22.87 -14.17
C TYR A 154 -18.95 -23.61 -15.48
N THR A 155 -19.50 -24.81 -15.40
CA THR A 155 -20.01 -25.53 -16.56
C THR A 155 -21.52 -25.38 -16.61
N GLY A 156 -22.10 -25.14 -17.81
CA GLY A 156 -23.53 -24.97 -17.95
C GLY A 156 -24.28 -26.17 -17.33
N GLY A 157 -25.14 -25.88 -16.35
CA GLY A 157 -25.88 -26.92 -15.60
C GLY A 157 -25.38 -27.17 -14.16
N MET A 158 -24.31 -26.55 -13.73
CA MET A 158 -23.90 -26.59 -12.31
C MET A 158 -24.95 -25.88 -11.44
N ASP A 159 -25.28 -26.49 -10.28
CA ASP A 159 -26.15 -25.83 -9.31
C ASP A 159 -25.44 -24.63 -8.72
N PRO A 160 -26.00 -23.41 -8.81
CA PRO A 160 -25.44 -22.20 -8.19
C PRO A 160 -25.19 -22.36 -6.68
N ALA A 161 -25.91 -23.25 -5.99
CA ALA A 161 -25.68 -23.51 -4.58
C ALA A 161 -24.29 -24.10 -4.30
N GLU A 162 -23.68 -24.83 -5.25
CA GLU A 162 -22.33 -25.36 -5.10
C GLU A 162 -21.25 -24.27 -5.12
N LEU A 163 -21.57 -23.07 -5.63
CA LEU A 163 -20.69 -21.92 -5.67
C LEU A 163 -20.82 -21.05 -4.41
N GLN A 164 -21.80 -21.32 -3.56
CA GLN A 164 -22.06 -20.57 -2.33
C GLN A 164 -21.15 -21.06 -1.21
N VAL A 165 -19.95 -20.49 -1.12
CA VAL A 165 -19.03 -20.73 -0.01
C VAL A 165 -19.35 -19.75 1.11
N PRO A 166 -19.76 -20.24 2.32
CA PRO A 166 -20.07 -19.35 3.44
C PRO A 166 -18.80 -18.62 3.91
N ARG A 167 -19.00 -17.50 4.60
CA ARG A 167 -17.90 -16.84 5.30
C ARG A 167 -17.38 -17.75 6.40
N SER A 168 -16.06 -17.83 6.50
CA SER A 168 -15.38 -18.45 7.63
C SER A 168 -15.36 -17.49 8.82
N THR A 169 -15.04 -17.99 9.99
CA THR A 169 -14.72 -17.12 11.12
C THR A 169 -13.48 -16.27 10.82
N GLU A 170 -13.36 -15.14 11.48
CA GLU A 170 -12.17 -14.30 11.33
C GLU A 170 -10.89 -15.02 11.78
N ALA A 171 -10.98 -15.81 12.85
CA ALA A 171 -9.89 -16.67 13.32
C ALA A 171 -9.44 -17.69 12.28
N GLU A 172 -10.38 -18.41 11.64
CA GLU A 172 -10.06 -19.37 10.57
C GLU A 172 -9.40 -18.68 9.38
N SER A 173 -9.87 -17.49 9.03
CA SER A 173 -9.33 -16.72 7.92
C SER A 173 -7.89 -16.28 8.20
N TYR A 174 -7.57 -15.79 9.40
CA TYR A 174 -6.17 -15.49 9.78
C TYR A 174 -5.31 -16.75 9.86
N ASN A 175 -5.84 -17.86 10.40
CA ASN A 175 -5.12 -19.14 10.44
C ASN A 175 -4.76 -19.63 9.03
N TYR A 176 -5.65 -19.44 8.05
CA TYR A 176 -5.38 -19.77 6.65
C TYR A 176 -4.20 -18.93 6.10
N VAL A 177 -4.19 -17.62 6.29
CA VAL A 177 -3.08 -16.76 5.88
C VAL A 177 -1.77 -17.18 6.55
N ILE A 178 -1.78 -17.45 7.84
CA ILE A 178 -0.61 -17.90 8.61
C ILE A 178 -0.08 -19.23 8.06
N SER A 179 -0.96 -20.15 7.73
CA SER A 179 -0.61 -21.44 7.13
C SER A 179 0.01 -21.27 5.73
N GLU A 180 -0.62 -20.49 4.87
CA GLU A 180 -0.08 -20.19 3.53
C GLU A 180 1.30 -19.54 3.59
N CYS A 181 1.50 -18.57 4.50
CA CYS A 181 2.81 -17.96 4.72
C CYS A 181 3.85 -18.97 5.25
N THR A 182 3.43 -19.89 6.09
CA THR A 182 4.30 -20.95 6.61
C THR A 182 4.75 -21.88 5.50
N GLU A 183 3.85 -22.33 4.64
CA GLU A 183 4.21 -23.19 3.51
C GLU A 183 5.06 -22.41 2.47
N ALA A 184 4.68 -21.17 2.13
CA ALA A 184 5.47 -20.34 1.24
C ALA A 184 6.91 -20.14 1.75
N SER A 185 7.08 -19.90 3.05
CA SER A 185 8.42 -19.70 3.64
C SER A 185 9.35 -20.93 3.55
N LYS A 186 8.77 -22.15 3.46
CA LYS A 186 9.53 -23.39 3.25
C LYS A 186 9.93 -23.61 1.78
N MET A 187 9.21 -22.99 0.86
CA MET A 187 9.39 -23.12 -0.58
C MET A 187 10.30 -22.04 -1.16
N LEU A 188 10.29 -20.86 -0.55
CA LEU A 188 11.02 -19.69 -1.01
C LEU A 188 12.48 -19.69 -0.53
N GLY A 189 13.38 -19.17 -1.38
CA GLY A 189 14.78 -18.96 -1.02
C GLY A 189 14.94 -17.90 0.07
N ALA A 190 16.02 -18.02 0.83
CA ALA A 190 16.39 -17.11 1.93
C ALA A 190 17.26 -15.93 1.47
N GLU A 191 17.73 -15.96 0.23
CA GLU A 191 18.59 -14.92 -0.33
C GLU A 191 17.84 -13.58 -0.46
N LYS A 192 18.53 -12.50 -0.10
CA LYS A 192 18.00 -11.15 -0.39
C LYS A 192 18.15 -10.89 -1.88
N THR A 193 17.03 -10.76 -2.56
CA THR A 193 17.02 -10.40 -3.98
C THR A 193 17.10 -8.88 -4.10
N ILE A 194 18.28 -8.37 -4.40
CA ILE A 194 18.51 -6.94 -4.64
C ILE A 194 17.75 -6.54 -5.92
N ASN A 195 17.03 -5.42 -5.87
CA ASN A 195 16.23 -4.88 -6.98
C ASN A 195 15.11 -5.82 -7.49
N SER A 196 14.56 -6.64 -6.62
CA SER A 196 13.42 -7.48 -6.95
C SER A 196 12.25 -7.23 -6.01
N ALA A 197 11.08 -6.97 -6.60
CA ALA A 197 9.80 -6.92 -5.87
C ALA A 197 9.23 -8.32 -5.59
N ARG A 198 9.95 -9.39 -5.93
CA ARG A 198 9.50 -10.77 -5.72
C ARG A 198 9.66 -11.19 -4.26
N ALA A 199 8.73 -12.01 -3.79
CA ALA A 199 8.77 -12.54 -2.44
C ALA A 199 9.92 -13.53 -2.25
N ASN A 200 10.50 -13.53 -1.05
CA ASN A 200 11.44 -14.52 -0.55
C ASN A 200 10.93 -15.11 0.78
N LYS A 201 11.68 -16.03 1.38
CA LYS A 201 11.35 -16.62 2.68
C LYS A 201 10.96 -15.56 3.72
N TRP A 202 11.71 -14.49 3.78
CA TRP A 202 11.55 -13.45 4.80
C TRP A 202 10.31 -12.58 4.56
N THR A 203 9.95 -12.39 3.31
CA THR A 203 8.70 -11.71 2.93
C THR A 203 7.48 -12.50 3.42
N ALA A 204 7.50 -13.82 3.24
CA ALA A 204 6.43 -14.70 3.74
C ALA A 204 6.36 -14.69 5.28
N LEU A 205 7.51 -14.75 5.97
CA LEU A 205 7.57 -14.67 7.43
C LEU A 205 7.14 -13.29 7.95
N ALA A 206 7.46 -12.21 7.25
CA ALA A 206 7.01 -10.86 7.62
C ALA A 206 5.48 -10.71 7.52
N LEU A 207 4.88 -11.28 6.48
CA LEU A 207 3.42 -11.33 6.39
C LEU A 207 2.82 -12.21 7.48
N LYS A 208 3.42 -13.36 7.78
CA LYS A 208 3.00 -14.23 8.91
C LYS A 208 3.02 -13.48 10.23
N ALA A 209 4.12 -12.78 10.53
CA ALA A 209 4.24 -11.98 11.75
C ALA A 209 3.16 -10.89 11.82
N ARG A 210 2.96 -10.16 10.73
CA ARG A 210 1.96 -9.09 10.64
C ARG A 210 0.53 -9.62 10.80
N ALA A 211 0.15 -10.66 10.07
CA ALA A 211 -1.18 -11.25 10.15
C ALA A 211 -1.47 -11.78 11.55
N SER A 212 -0.49 -12.46 12.17
CA SER A 212 -0.63 -12.96 13.54
C SER A 212 -0.76 -11.83 14.56
N LEU A 213 -0.01 -10.73 14.40
CA LEU A 213 -0.13 -9.55 15.27
C LEU A 213 -1.50 -8.89 15.16
N TYR A 214 -2.05 -8.81 13.93
CA TYR A 214 -3.42 -8.30 13.71
C TYR A 214 -4.45 -9.19 14.40
N ALA A 215 -4.39 -10.50 14.18
CA ALA A 215 -5.29 -11.47 14.83
C ALA A 215 -5.21 -11.39 16.36
N ALA A 216 -3.99 -11.29 16.91
CA ALA A 216 -3.75 -11.15 18.34
C ALA A 216 -4.37 -9.85 18.90
N SER A 217 -4.20 -8.74 18.18
CA SER A 217 -4.75 -7.44 18.58
C SER A 217 -6.28 -7.45 18.54
N ILE A 218 -6.87 -8.02 17.50
CA ILE A 218 -8.32 -8.18 17.40
C ILE A 218 -8.82 -9.02 18.60
N ALA A 219 -8.23 -10.19 18.83
CA ALA A 219 -8.62 -11.05 19.95
C ALA A 219 -8.52 -10.33 21.30
N LYS A 220 -7.42 -9.60 21.53
CA LYS A 220 -7.16 -8.92 22.80
C LYS A 220 -8.07 -7.72 23.04
N TYR A 221 -8.37 -6.96 22.00
CA TYR A 221 -9.01 -5.65 22.15
C TYR A 221 -10.44 -5.55 21.61
N ASN A 222 -11.01 -6.62 21.03
CA ASN A 222 -12.36 -6.60 20.48
C ASN A 222 -13.46 -6.30 21.51
N TYR A 223 -13.15 -6.41 22.81
CA TYR A 223 -14.07 -5.99 23.88
C TYR A 223 -14.33 -4.48 23.86
N LYS A 224 -13.47 -3.69 23.23
CA LYS A 224 -13.64 -2.23 23.06
C LYS A 224 -14.64 -1.89 21.97
N THR A 225 -14.96 -2.82 21.10
CA THR A 225 -15.88 -2.65 19.97
C THR A 225 -16.92 -3.78 19.96
N PRO A 226 -17.76 -3.88 21.01
CA PRO A 226 -18.70 -5.00 21.16
C PRO A 226 -19.74 -5.06 20.02
N ASP A 227 -20.11 -3.91 19.46
CA ASP A 227 -21.12 -3.80 18.40
C ASP A 227 -20.61 -4.24 17.01
N VAL A 228 -19.31 -4.46 16.87
CA VAL A 228 -18.71 -4.92 15.60
C VAL A 228 -18.66 -6.44 15.47
N LYS A 229 -18.96 -7.17 16.54
CA LYS A 229 -18.94 -8.65 16.55
C LYS A 229 -20.16 -9.25 15.88
N THR A 230 -19.94 -10.38 15.20
CA THR A 230 -21.03 -11.24 14.70
C THR A 230 -21.21 -12.46 15.60
N THR A 231 -22.41 -13.04 15.61
CA THR A 231 -22.73 -14.22 16.43
C THR A 231 -21.93 -15.44 15.99
N GLY A 232 -21.61 -15.57 14.70
CA GLY A 232 -20.82 -16.66 14.14
C GLY A 232 -19.32 -16.42 14.19
N ASN A 233 -18.85 -15.31 14.79
CA ASN A 233 -17.44 -14.87 14.81
C ASN A 233 -16.84 -14.66 13.40
N GLU A 234 -17.66 -14.33 12.40
CA GLU A 234 -17.18 -13.87 11.10
C GLU A 234 -16.47 -12.51 11.25
N VAL A 235 -16.83 -11.76 12.30
CA VAL A 235 -16.12 -10.56 12.77
C VAL A 235 -15.87 -10.72 14.27
N GLY A 236 -14.63 -10.55 14.66
CA GLY A 236 -14.15 -10.74 16.03
C GLY A 236 -13.50 -12.10 16.25
N ILE A 237 -12.46 -12.12 17.06
CA ILE A 237 -11.71 -13.32 17.45
C ILE A 237 -11.86 -13.52 18.96
N PRO A 238 -12.11 -14.74 19.46
CA PRO A 238 -12.19 -14.99 20.89
C PRO A 238 -10.92 -14.55 21.64
N ALA A 239 -11.08 -13.86 22.78
CA ALA A 239 -9.97 -13.30 23.55
C ALA A 239 -8.93 -14.34 23.99
N VAL A 240 -9.35 -15.57 24.20
CA VAL A 240 -8.49 -16.70 24.60
C VAL A 240 -7.43 -17.02 23.54
N GLU A 241 -7.66 -16.68 22.28
CA GLU A 241 -6.73 -16.90 21.17
C GLU A 241 -5.58 -15.88 21.12
N ALA A 242 -5.66 -14.76 21.83
CA ALA A 242 -4.72 -13.65 21.71
C ALA A 242 -3.26 -14.08 21.94
N ASN A 243 -2.99 -14.81 23.01
CA ASN A 243 -1.61 -15.21 23.35
C ASN A 243 -1.00 -16.16 22.32
N LYS A 244 -1.79 -17.07 21.75
CA LYS A 244 -1.36 -17.94 20.64
C LYS A 244 -0.87 -17.12 19.44
N TYR A 245 -1.65 -16.13 19.02
CA TYR A 245 -1.28 -15.31 17.88
C TYR A 245 -0.09 -14.39 18.18
N TYR A 246 0.01 -13.84 19.40
CA TYR A 246 1.23 -13.09 19.82
C TYR A 246 2.47 -13.97 19.77
N GLN A 247 2.37 -15.22 20.20
CA GLN A 247 3.51 -16.15 20.14
C GLN A 247 3.94 -16.43 18.71
N ILE A 248 2.99 -16.69 17.79
CA ILE A 248 3.30 -16.91 16.38
C ILE A 248 3.95 -15.65 15.75
N ALA A 249 3.44 -14.46 16.08
CA ALA A 249 4.00 -13.20 15.61
C ALA A 249 5.43 -12.99 16.10
N TYR A 250 5.67 -13.24 17.39
CA TYR A 250 6.98 -13.14 18.01
C TYR A 250 7.99 -14.11 17.38
N GLU A 251 7.64 -15.39 17.23
CA GLU A 251 8.53 -16.41 16.65
C GLU A 251 8.90 -16.07 15.19
N ALA A 252 7.94 -15.65 14.38
CA ALA A 252 8.20 -15.26 13.00
C ALA A 252 9.08 -14.01 12.90
N ALA A 253 8.86 -13.01 13.75
CA ALA A 253 9.70 -11.82 13.82
C ALA A 253 11.11 -12.14 14.33
N LEU A 254 11.24 -13.01 15.33
CA LEU A 254 12.52 -13.44 15.88
C LEU A 254 13.35 -14.21 14.85
N ASP A 255 12.71 -15.09 14.03
CA ASP A 255 13.41 -15.79 12.94
C ASP A 255 13.99 -14.78 11.93
N ILE A 256 13.21 -13.75 11.55
CA ILE A 256 13.72 -12.70 10.66
C ILE A 256 14.90 -11.97 11.30
N ILE A 257 14.77 -11.52 12.55
CA ILE A 257 15.83 -10.74 13.22
C ILE A 257 17.10 -11.55 13.37
N SER A 258 17.00 -12.84 13.70
CA SER A 258 18.14 -13.67 14.02
C SER A 258 18.83 -14.30 12.82
N ASN A 259 18.09 -14.57 11.74
CA ASN A 259 18.57 -15.46 10.66
C ASN A 259 18.49 -14.82 9.27
N SER A 260 17.90 -13.61 9.13
CA SER A 260 17.79 -12.97 7.82
C SER A 260 19.00 -12.09 7.50
N PRO A 261 19.22 -11.75 6.23
CA PRO A 261 20.23 -10.79 5.82
C PRO A 261 19.80 -9.32 6.03
N TYR A 262 18.62 -9.08 6.61
CA TYR A 262 18.10 -7.74 6.85
C TYR A 262 18.58 -7.19 8.19
N ALA A 263 18.77 -5.89 8.24
CA ALA A 263 19.19 -5.17 9.45
C ALA A 263 18.64 -3.74 9.41
N LEU A 264 18.54 -3.12 10.57
CA LEU A 264 18.16 -1.72 10.66
C LEU A 264 19.16 -0.86 9.87
N TYR A 265 18.63 0.05 9.06
CA TYR A 265 19.43 0.96 8.27
C TYR A 265 20.13 1.98 9.17
N ASN A 266 21.43 2.12 9.02
CA ASN A 266 22.27 3.07 9.77
C ASN A 266 23.34 3.67 8.86
N GLY A 267 22.96 4.07 7.65
CA GLY A 267 23.86 4.61 6.64
C GLY A 267 24.10 6.13 6.74
N ASN A 268 23.42 6.84 7.64
CA ASN A 268 23.56 8.29 7.78
C ASN A 268 23.67 8.70 9.26
N ALA A 269 24.58 9.64 9.55
CA ALA A 269 24.77 10.18 10.90
C ALA A 269 23.59 11.05 11.37
N ASP A 270 22.99 11.82 10.47
CA ASP A 270 21.75 12.53 10.72
C ASP A 270 20.60 11.51 10.83
N LYS A 271 19.99 11.43 11.98
CA LYS A 271 18.98 10.41 12.28
C LYS A 271 17.66 10.63 11.54
N GLY A 272 17.27 11.86 11.27
CA GLY A 272 16.12 12.18 10.45
C GLY A 272 16.32 11.76 9.00
N LYS A 273 17.46 12.14 8.42
CA LYS A 273 17.84 11.71 7.08
C LYS A 273 18.05 10.20 6.99
N ASN A 274 18.59 9.58 8.05
CA ASN A 274 18.73 8.13 8.13
C ASN A 274 17.38 7.43 8.03
N PHE A 275 16.38 7.92 8.77
CA PHE A 275 15.01 7.39 8.72
C PHE A 275 14.39 7.56 7.34
N TYR A 276 14.52 8.74 6.74
CA TYR A 276 14.08 9.00 5.38
C TYR A 276 14.70 8.02 4.36
N LEU A 277 16.02 7.82 4.43
CA LEU A 277 16.74 6.93 3.53
C LEU A 277 16.40 5.45 3.76
N ALA A 278 16.08 5.05 5.00
CA ALA A 278 15.66 3.69 5.31
C ALA A 278 14.45 3.25 4.48
N VAL A 279 13.51 4.16 4.22
CA VAL A 279 12.26 3.89 3.48
C VAL A 279 12.27 4.34 2.02
N SER A 280 13.15 5.27 1.63
CA SER A 280 13.18 5.84 0.28
C SER A 280 14.32 5.35 -0.61
N SER A 281 15.38 4.80 -0.03
CA SER A 281 16.54 4.34 -0.80
C SER A 281 16.32 2.97 -1.40
N LYS A 282 16.35 2.86 -2.73
CA LYS A 282 16.17 1.60 -3.47
C LYS A 282 17.33 0.63 -3.32
N SER A 283 18.56 1.13 -3.25
CA SER A 283 19.76 0.30 -3.41
C SER A 283 20.56 0.10 -2.12
N SER A 284 20.38 0.93 -1.11
CA SER A 284 21.24 0.93 0.08
C SER A 284 20.53 0.52 1.37
N SER A 285 19.21 0.43 1.38
CA SER A 285 18.49 0.03 2.59
C SER A 285 18.52 -1.48 2.80
N ASN A 286 19.20 -1.90 3.87
CA ASN A 286 19.15 -3.29 4.32
C ASN A 286 17.90 -3.60 5.16
N GLU A 287 17.08 -2.61 5.46
CA GLU A 287 15.90 -2.75 6.32
C GLU A 287 14.66 -3.20 5.55
N VAL A 288 14.56 -2.85 4.26
CA VAL A 288 13.39 -3.16 3.43
C VAL A 288 13.37 -4.64 3.08
N ILE A 289 12.36 -5.36 3.58
CA ILE A 289 12.15 -6.79 3.31
C ILE A 289 11.43 -6.98 1.98
N TRP A 290 10.42 -6.17 1.69
CA TRP A 290 9.63 -6.23 0.46
C TRP A 290 9.04 -4.87 0.11
N ALA A 291 9.13 -4.50 -1.17
CA ALA A 291 8.65 -3.23 -1.67
C ALA A 291 8.07 -3.36 -3.08
N LYS A 292 7.11 -2.51 -3.41
CA LYS A 292 6.74 -2.26 -4.80
C LYS A 292 7.74 -1.25 -5.37
N ASP A 293 8.41 -1.63 -6.45
CA ASP A 293 9.32 -0.74 -7.16
C ASP A 293 8.58 0.12 -8.17
N TYR A 294 8.98 1.40 -8.20
CA TYR A 294 8.59 2.33 -9.23
C TYR A 294 9.83 2.75 -10.01
N ALA A 295 9.76 2.68 -11.34
CA ALA A 295 10.88 3.01 -12.21
C ALA A 295 10.38 3.72 -13.48
N TYR A 296 10.86 4.96 -13.70
CA TYR A 296 10.60 5.68 -14.93
C TYR A 296 11.31 4.97 -16.11
N PRO A 297 10.68 4.86 -17.31
CA PRO A 297 9.32 5.33 -17.65
C PRO A 297 8.22 4.29 -17.46
N GLY A 298 8.53 3.07 -17.02
CA GLY A 298 7.59 1.94 -17.02
C GLY A 298 6.48 2.05 -15.99
N GLU A 299 6.83 2.17 -14.73
CA GLU A 299 5.88 2.26 -13.61
C GLU A 299 6.20 3.50 -12.78
N THR A 300 5.30 4.46 -12.74
CA THR A 300 5.49 5.75 -12.04
C THR A 300 4.30 6.05 -11.13
N HIS A 301 4.44 7.03 -10.25
CA HIS A 301 3.38 7.58 -9.43
C HIS A 301 3.48 9.10 -9.34
N PHE A 302 2.37 9.74 -9.00
CA PHE A 302 2.26 11.19 -8.90
C PHE A 302 2.38 11.74 -7.47
N PHE A 303 2.67 10.89 -6.49
CA PHE A 303 2.65 11.30 -5.07
C PHE A 303 3.54 12.51 -4.80
N THR A 304 4.79 12.50 -5.28
CA THR A 304 5.72 13.60 -5.08
C THR A 304 5.23 14.88 -5.76
N ASN A 305 4.76 14.78 -6.99
CA ASN A 305 4.25 15.94 -7.73
C ASN A 305 3.03 16.57 -7.04
N ASN A 306 2.20 15.75 -6.43
CA ASN A 306 0.97 16.17 -5.79
C ASN A 306 1.16 16.62 -4.33
N ASN A 307 2.32 16.39 -3.72
CA ASN A 307 2.54 16.59 -2.29
C ASN A 307 3.90 17.21 -1.98
N ILE A 308 4.29 18.21 -2.73
CA ILE A 308 5.58 18.88 -2.58
C ILE A 308 5.39 20.38 -2.37
N ALA A 309 6.28 21.00 -1.58
CA ALA A 309 6.28 22.44 -1.35
C ALA A 309 6.40 23.22 -2.66
N SER A 310 5.68 24.33 -2.78
CA SER A 310 5.59 25.12 -4.01
C SER A 310 6.93 25.67 -4.51
N SER A 311 7.85 25.97 -3.60
CA SER A 311 9.19 26.49 -3.93
C SER A 311 10.09 25.49 -4.66
N VAL A 312 9.78 24.19 -4.58
CA VAL A 312 10.59 23.10 -5.17
C VAL A 312 9.85 22.25 -6.18
N ARG A 313 8.59 22.58 -6.47
CA ARG A 313 7.79 21.91 -7.50
C ARG A 313 7.94 22.64 -8.85
N GLY A 314 7.76 21.90 -9.95
CA GLY A 314 7.55 22.45 -11.28
C GLY A 314 6.12 23.03 -11.46
N ASP A 315 5.62 23.02 -12.67
CA ASP A 315 4.33 23.62 -13.07
C ASP A 315 3.07 22.85 -12.56
N ILE A 316 3.21 21.96 -11.61
CA ILE A 316 2.13 21.11 -11.13
C ILE A 316 1.57 21.65 -9.81
N ASP A 317 0.27 21.61 -9.70
CA ASP A 317 -0.57 22.49 -8.91
C ASP A 317 -1.03 21.92 -7.59
N ALA A 318 -0.27 21.08 -6.88
CA ALA A 318 -0.90 20.48 -5.74
C ALA A 318 0.00 20.27 -4.52
N ASN A 319 -0.59 20.54 -3.37
CA ASN A 319 -0.16 20.06 -2.06
C ASN A 319 -1.40 19.40 -1.42
N PHE A 320 -1.76 18.23 -1.93
CA PHE A 320 -3.05 17.59 -1.58
C PHE A 320 -3.05 16.96 -0.19
N VAL A 321 -1.94 16.37 0.21
CA VAL A 321 -1.84 15.68 1.51
C VAL A 321 -1.05 16.54 2.48
N THR A 322 -1.72 17.07 3.49
CA THR A 322 -1.12 17.93 4.52
C THR A 322 -1.09 17.20 5.85
N PRO A 323 0.08 17.03 6.48
CA PRO A 323 0.15 16.46 7.82
C PRO A 323 -0.71 17.23 8.81
N VAL A 324 -1.48 16.52 9.64
CA VAL A 324 -2.26 17.15 10.71
C VAL A 324 -1.40 17.39 11.94
N LEU A 325 -1.81 18.32 12.80
CA LEU A 325 -1.08 18.65 14.02
C LEU A 325 -0.91 17.42 14.92
N ASN A 326 -1.91 16.56 15.00
CA ASN A 326 -1.86 15.32 15.78
C ASN A 326 -0.67 14.42 15.39
N LEU A 327 -0.36 14.33 14.08
CA LEU A 327 0.82 13.59 13.63
C LEU A 327 2.11 14.26 14.11
N VAL A 328 2.21 15.59 14.02
CA VAL A 328 3.38 16.33 14.48
C VAL A 328 3.60 16.13 15.98
N GLU A 329 2.53 16.15 16.75
CA GLU A 329 2.53 15.99 18.20
C GLU A 329 2.68 14.54 18.65
N ALA A 330 2.42 13.56 17.80
CA ALA A 330 2.72 12.16 18.05
C ALA A 330 4.24 11.88 18.15
N PHE A 331 5.06 12.71 17.53
CA PHE A 331 6.51 12.66 17.73
C PHE A 331 6.88 13.33 19.06
N GLU A 332 7.37 12.54 20.00
CA GLU A 332 7.80 13.00 21.33
C GLU A 332 9.05 13.90 21.24
N TYR A 333 9.36 14.63 22.32
CA TYR A 333 10.68 15.24 22.47
C TYR A 333 11.68 14.23 23.04
N ALA A 334 12.96 14.43 22.77
CA ALA A 334 14.02 13.52 23.23
C ALA A 334 14.02 13.24 24.74
N ASN A 335 13.58 14.23 25.55
CA ASN A 335 13.56 14.17 27.00
C ASN A 335 12.15 14.31 27.61
N ASP A 336 11.10 14.29 26.80
CA ASP A 336 9.74 14.50 27.24
C ASP A 336 8.78 13.71 26.35
N ARG A 337 7.98 12.83 26.95
CA ARG A 337 6.98 12.02 26.24
C ARG A 337 5.78 12.83 25.76
N ASN A 338 5.58 14.05 26.28
CA ASN A 338 4.59 14.95 25.71
C ASN A 338 5.14 15.53 24.40
N GLY A 339 4.50 15.18 23.29
CA GLY A 339 4.88 15.66 21.96
C GLY A 339 4.20 16.95 21.53
N GLU A 340 3.37 17.57 22.36
CA GLU A 340 2.72 18.85 22.03
C GLU A 340 3.75 19.95 21.72
N LEU A 341 3.47 20.72 20.66
CA LEU A 341 4.34 21.84 20.29
C LEU A 341 4.37 22.90 21.40
N LYS A 342 5.57 23.31 21.80
CA LYS A 342 5.79 24.28 22.88
C LYS A 342 5.49 25.70 22.39
N THR A 343 4.21 26.03 22.26
CA THR A 343 3.74 27.34 21.80
C THR A 343 3.44 28.32 22.94
N LYS A 344 3.32 27.79 24.17
CA LYS A 344 3.01 28.58 25.37
C LYS A 344 3.88 28.17 26.56
N THR A 345 4.14 29.10 27.42
CA THR A 345 4.75 28.86 28.72
C THR A 345 3.76 28.22 29.70
N THR A 346 4.21 27.74 30.81
CA THR A 346 3.35 27.24 31.91
C THR A 346 2.39 28.30 32.48
N THR A 347 2.70 29.59 32.29
CA THR A 347 1.84 30.73 32.65
C THR A 347 0.84 31.11 31.58
N GLY A 348 0.87 30.43 30.41
CA GLY A 348 -0.04 30.68 29.30
C GLY A 348 0.42 31.74 28.31
N ASP A 349 1.59 32.34 28.50
CA ASP A 349 2.16 33.32 27.60
C ASP A 349 2.71 32.63 26.33
N TYR A 350 2.59 33.28 25.17
CA TYR A 350 3.15 32.75 23.94
C TYR A 350 4.67 32.73 23.93
N ILE A 351 5.26 31.63 23.51
CA ILE A 351 6.68 31.48 23.22
C ILE A 351 6.96 31.97 21.82
N TYR A 352 8.01 32.77 21.65
CA TYR A 352 8.47 33.31 20.38
C TYR A 352 9.82 32.70 20.02
N TYR A 353 9.91 32.19 18.82
CA TYR A 353 11.11 31.58 18.28
C TYR A 353 11.77 32.53 17.28
N ASN A 354 13.11 32.54 17.23
CA ASN A 354 13.87 33.38 16.28
C ASN A 354 13.84 32.79 14.87
N ASN A 355 13.88 31.45 14.77
CA ASN A 355 13.80 30.73 13.50
C ASN A 355 12.60 29.78 13.51
N PRO A 356 11.95 29.54 12.36
CA PRO A 356 10.79 28.68 12.29
C PRO A 356 11.08 27.21 12.67
N GLU A 357 12.29 26.73 12.43
CA GLU A 357 12.74 25.40 12.81
C GLU A 357 12.86 25.17 14.32
N ASP A 358 13.08 26.24 15.09
CA ASP A 358 13.27 26.15 16.57
C ASP A 358 12.02 25.57 17.27
N LEU A 359 10.84 25.77 16.69
CA LEU A 359 9.58 25.19 17.19
C LEU A 359 9.61 23.65 17.20
N PHE A 360 10.33 23.07 16.25
CA PHE A 360 10.44 21.61 16.07
C PHE A 360 11.73 21.03 16.67
N ALA A 361 12.56 21.87 17.28
CA ALA A 361 13.85 21.44 17.83
C ALA A 361 13.67 20.39 18.93
N HIS A 362 14.60 19.42 18.97
CA HIS A 362 14.65 18.33 19.96
C HIS A 362 13.50 17.33 19.91
N LYS A 363 12.71 17.33 18.86
CA LYS A 363 11.72 16.29 18.58
C LYS A 363 12.40 14.97 18.20
N ASP A 364 11.66 13.86 18.30
CA ASP A 364 12.09 12.57 17.75
C ASP A 364 12.60 12.76 16.32
N ALA A 365 13.77 12.25 16.04
CA ALA A 365 14.44 12.43 14.75
C ALA A 365 13.63 11.92 13.56
N ARG A 366 12.72 10.97 13.76
CA ARG A 366 11.82 10.45 12.71
C ARG A 366 10.91 11.53 12.16
N LEU A 367 10.53 12.55 12.97
CA LEU A 367 9.78 13.71 12.47
C LEU A 367 10.48 14.35 11.28
N TYR A 368 11.77 14.59 11.38
CA TYR A 368 12.54 15.28 10.33
C TYR A 368 12.70 14.45 9.05
N GLY A 369 12.54 13.13 9.15
CA GLY A 369 12.53 12.24 7.97
C GLY A 369 11.13 11.95 7.41
N THR A 370 10.07 12.40 8.11
CA THR A 370 8.68 12.15 7.72
C THR A 370 7.99 13.37 7.14
N LEU A 371 8.26 14.55 7.70
CA LEU A 371 7.50 15.76 7.44
C LEU A 371 8.35 16.85 6.81
N ILE A 372 7.75 17.63 5.91
CA ILE A 372 8.28 18.92 5.45
C ILE A 372 7.65 19.98 6.35
N TYR A 373 8.46 20.61 7.16
CA TYR A 373 8.08 21.66 8.12
C TYR A 373 8.81 22.98 7.80
N SER A 374 8.38 24.08 8.42
CA SER A 374 9.02 25.38 8.19
C SER A 374 10.44 25.37 8.74
N GLY A 375 11.41 25.68 7.88
CA GLY A 375 12.85 25.60 8.18
C GLY A 375 13.53 24.31 7.75
N ALA A 376 12.78 23.30 7.29
CA ALA A 376 13.37 22.06 6.76
C ALA A 376 14.09 22.27 5.44
N ASP A 377 15.18 21.53 5.23
CA ASP A 377 15.84 21.42 3.92
C ASP A 377 15.18 20.31 3.12
N PHE A 378 14.65 20.65 1.95
CA PHE A 378 14.08 19.70 1.02
C PHE A 378 14.52 19.95 -0.42
N ALA A 379 15.02 18.94 -1.09
CA ALA A 379 15.55 19.03 -2.46
C ALA A 379 16.57 20.18 -2.67
N GLY A 380 17.42 20.43 -1.65
CA GLY A 380 18.42 21.50 -1.67
C GLY A 380 17.87 22.91 -1.45
N THR A 381 16.61 23.04 -1.06
CA THR A 381 15.96 24.32 -0.77
C THR A 381 15.44 24.33 0.66
N LYS A 382 15.68 25.43 1.38
CA LYS A 382 15.09 25.65 2.70
C LYS A 382 13.63 26.06 2.53
N ILE A 383 12.73 25.25 3.07
CA ILE A 383 11.30 25.47 2.98
C ILE A 383 10.89 26.48 4.07
N THR A 384 10.11 27.46 3.70
CA THR A 384 9.66 28.51 4.62
C THR A 384 8.17 28.76 4.47
N TYR A 385 7.40 28.33 5.47
CA TYR A 385 5.98 28.63 5.59
C TYR A 385 5.81 29.83 6.49
N GLN A 386 5.14 30.87 6.01
CA GLN A 386 4.85 32.08 6.77
C GLN A 386 3.47 32.61 6.36
N ALA A 387 2.51 32.60 7.28
CA ALA A 387 1.15 33.08 7.03
C ALA A 387 0.90 34.48 7.61
N GLY A 388 1.90 35.10 8.22
CA GLY A 388 1.77 36.44 8.82
C GLY A 388 2.97 36.83 9.65
N VAL A 389 2.86 37.97 10.28
CA VAL A 389 3.89 38.53 11.16
C VAL A 389 3.27 39.09 12.44
N ARG A 390 4.06 39.11 13.52
CA ARG A 390 3.77 39.93 14.71
C ARG A 390 4.61 41.17 14.69
N TYR A 391 4.01 42.28 15.07
CA TYR A 391 4.66 43.57 15.17
C TYR A 391 4.14 44.35 16.38
N LYS A 392 4.89 45.36 16.83
CA LYS A 392 4.46 46.27 17.88
C LYS A 392 3.95 47.56 17.27
N GLU A 393 2.76 47.99 17.71
CA GLU A 393 2.19 49.30 17.39
C GLU A 393 1.76 49.95 18.68
N GLY A 394 2.32 51.13 19.01
CA GLY A 394 2.04 51.79 20.27
C GLY A 394 2.45 50.99 21.52
N GLY A 395 3.47 50.13 21.42
CA GLY A 395 3.92 49.26 22.50
C GLY A 395 3.11 47.96 22.67
N VAL A 396 2.00 47.81 21.95
CA VAL A 396 1.12 46.64 22.00
C VAL A 396 1.44 45.68 20.87
N TRP A 397 1.52 44.39 21.15
CA TRP A 397 1.68 43.35 20.15
C TRP A 397 0.42 43.15 19.31
N LYS A 398 0.55 43.24 18.00
CA LYS A 398 -0.49 42.95 17.00
C LYS A 398 -0.03 41.86 16.08
N THR A 399 -0.99 41.15 15.47
CA THR A 399 -0.75 40.14 14.45
C THR A 399 -1.36 40.60 13.13
N MET A 400 -0.60 40.50 12.05
CA MET A 400 -1.09 40.67 10.70
C MET A 400 -0.94 39.32 9.97
N THR A 401 -2.02 38.81 9.44
CA THR A 401 -2.02 37.64 8.53
C THR A 401 -2.01 38.13 7.10
N ALA A 402 -1.17 37.57 6.25
CA ALA A 402 -1.05 37.98 4.86
C ALA A 402 -0.44 36.85 4.01
N ILE A 403 -0.68 36.94 2.72
CA ILE A 403 -0.05 36.03 1.75
C ILE A 403 1.42 36.37 1.54
N PRO A 404 2.27 35.40 1.08
CA PRO A 404 3.66 35.66 0.73
C PRO A 404 3.82 36.84 -0.25
N GLY A 405 4.85 37.62 -0.04
CA GLY A 405 5.11 38.82 -0.84
C GLY A 405 4.39 40.08 -0.37
N THR A 406 3.46 39.99 0.57
CA THR A 406 2.78 41.18 1.15
C THR A 406 3.78 42.05 1.92
N SER A 407 3.76 43.35 1.67
CA SER A 407 4.50 44.37 2.42
C SER A 407 3.54 45.30 3.12
N ASP A 408 3.91 45.72 4.33
CA ASP A 408 3.14 46.71 5.11
C ASP A 408 4.12 47.60 5.88
N SER A 409 3.87 48.90 5.86
CA SER A 409 4.69 49.88 6.57
C SER A 409 4.68 49.69 8.11
N LYS A 410 3.68 49.05 8.66
CA LYS A 410 3.53 48.84 10.10
C LYS A 410 4.56 47.87 10.66
N PHE A 411 5.06 46.92 9.86
CA PHE A 411 6.13 46.04 10.31
C PHE A 411 7.45 46.26 9.54
N GLY A 412 7.44 47.21 8.59
CA GLY A 412 8.66 47.67 7.93
C GLY A 412 9.33 46.65 6.99
N GLY A 413 8.59 45.64 6.53
CA GLY A 413 9.17 44.56 5.74
C GLY A 413 8.16 43.84 4.87
N THR A 414 8.64 42.77 4.24
CA THR A 414 7.83 41.88 3.39
C THR A 414 7.77 40.49 3.99
N ILE A 415 6.63 39.84 3.90
CA ILE A 415 6.52 38.40 4.18
C ILE A 415 7.30 37.66 3.10
N THR A 416 8.38 37.03 3.51
CA THR A 416 9.37 36.43 2.58
C THR A 416 9.12 34.98 2.25
N SER A 417 8.09 34.38 2.84
CA SER A 417 7.74 32.98 2.57
C SER A 417 7.53 32.73 1.07
N LYS A 418 8.09 31.63 0.61
CA LYS A 418 7.85 31.11 -0.76
C LYS A 418 6.79 29.99 -0.75
N ASP A 419 6.58 29.39 0.40
CA ASP A 419 5.70 28.26 0.63
C ASP A 419 4.65 28.68 1.64
N GLY A 420 3.51 29.02 1.21
CA GLY A 420 2.42 29.47 2.06
C GLY A 420 1.14 29.60 1.27
N PRO A 421 0.07 30.03 1.93
CA PRO A 421 -1.19 30.23 1.24
C PRO A 421 -1.03 31.22 0.10
N THR A 422 -1.60 30.90 -1.06
CA THR A 422 -1.58 31.75 -2.25
C THR A 422 -2.72 32.77 -2.25
N THR A 423 -3.73 32.54 -1.44
CA THR A 423 -4.87 33.43 -1.24
C THR A 423 -5.18 33.64 0.23
N SER A 424 -5.91 34.70 0.59
CA SER A 424 -6.35 34.92 1.98
C SER A 424 -7.30 33.82 2.48
N ASN A 425 -7.94 33.10 1.60
CA ASN A 425 -8.84 32.00 1.95
C ASN A 425 -8.07 30.73 2.34
N ASP A 426 -6.88 30.52 1.77
CA ASP A 426 -6.05 29.34 2.04
C ASP A 426 -5.39 29.40 3.44
N MET A 427 -5.35 30.56 4.08
CA MET A 427 -4.79 30.75 5.42
C MET A 427 -5.54 30.01 6.52
N TYR A 428 -6.76 29.60 6.28
CA TYR A 428 -7.59 28.85 7.24
C TYR A 428 -7.43 27.34 7.17
N VAL A 429 -6.83 26.83 6.11
CA VAL A 429 -6.67 25.40 5.85
C VAL A 429 -5.44 24.83 6.59
N ASN A 430 -4.49 25.68 6.95
CA ASN A 430 -3.20 25.29 7.59
C ASN A 430 -3.14 25.63 9.08
N LYS A 431 -4.26 25.62 9.77
CA LYS A 431 -4.32 25.79 11.22
C LYS A 431 -4.33 24.46 11.91
#